data_abf1e129d0d8c957bc16f07b99d378da
#
_entry.id   abf1e129d0d8c957bc16f07b99d378da
#
_cell.length_a   1.000
_cell.length_b   1.000
_cell.length_c   1.000
_cell.angle_alpha   90.00
_cell.angle_beta   90.00
_cell.angle_gamma   90.00
#
_symmetry.space_group_name_H-M   'P 1'
#
loop_
_entity.id
_entity.type
_entity.pdbx_description
1 polymer ?
#
loop_
_entity_poly.entity_id
_entity_poly.type
_entity_poly.pdbx_seq_one_letter_code
_entity_poly.pdbx_strand_id
1 'polypeptide(L)'
;DATHPYAAEVTVNIRTACENTQTAYYRVLREAGEHEDRAVYVDSVQVAADYLDQTQGNVLLTTGSKELAGFTGMKDYQNRLYARVLSLPNVMKACAELGFEGKHLIGMQGPFSRELNAAMLRQYDCRYLVTKDTGKAGGFQDKIDAALECDAVPVIIGRPLKEEGMSVRECKRFLTEHFSL
;
A
#
# COMPACT_ATOMS: atom_id res chain seq x y z
N ASP A 1 -2.79 12.13 16.44
CA ASP A 1 -3.23 11.19 15.42
C ASP A 1 -2.03 10.69 14.60
N ALA A 2 -1.82 9.38 14.57
CA ALA A 2 -0.76 8.71 13.81
C ALA A 2 -1.34 7.57 12.93
N THR A 3 -2.58 7.72 12.49
CA THR A 3 -3.25 6.72 11.63
C THR A 3 -2.50 6.48 10.32
N HIS A 4 -2.78 5.35 9.72
CA HIS A 4 -2.16 4.96 8.46
C HIS A 4 -2.50 5.98 7.35
N PRO A 5 -1.55 6.39 6.47
CA PRO A 5 -1.78 7.41 5.43
C PRO A 5 -2.98 7.12 4.50
N TYR A 6 -3.31 5.85 4.29
CA TYR A 6 -4.45 5.42 3.48
C TYR A 6 -5.75 5.22 4.29
N ALA A 7 -5.75 5.52 5.60
CA ALA A 7 -6.95 5.55 6.42
C ALA A 7 -7.55 6.97 6.47
N ALA A 8 -7.72 7.59 5.31
CA ALA A 8 -8.17 8.98 5.17
C ALA A 8 -9.48 9.25 5.90
N GLU A 9 -10.44 8.34 5.82
CA GLU A 9 -11.73 8.43 6.53
C GLU A 9 -11.54 8.51 8.04
N VAL A 10 -10.65 7.68 8.61
CA VAL A 10 -10.35 7.69 10.06
C VAL A 10 -9.74 9.03 10.46
N THR A 11 -8.80 9.55 9.66
CA THR A 11 -8.18 10.86 9.90
C THR A 11 -9.21 11.99 9.87
N VAL A 12 -10.12 11.98 8.90
CA VAL A 12 -11.22 12.96 8.80
C VAL A 12 -12.14 12.87 10.03
N ASN A 13 -12.54 11.67 10.41
CA ASN A 13 -13.43 11.46 11.57
C ASN A 13 -12.79 11.96 12.87
N ILE A 14 -11.49 11.69 13.09
CA ILE A 14 -10.78 12.18 14.27
C ILE A 14 -10.71 13.71 14.25
N ARG A 15 -10.38 14.33 13.12
CA ARG A 15 -10.30 15.79 12.97
C ARG A 15 -11.66 16.43 13.28
N THR A 16 -12.72 15.92 12.68
CA THR A 16 -14.09 16.41 12.93
C THR A 16 -14.49 16.27 14.40
N ALA A 17 -14.16 15.15 15.04
CA ALA A 17 -14.42 14.95 16.46
C ALA A 17 -13.67 15.98 17.33
N CYS A 18 -12.41 16.25 17.03
CA CYS A 18 -11.61 17.26 17.72
C CYS A 18 -12.18 18.67 17.54
N GLU A 19 -12.62 19.03 16.33
CA GLU A 19 -13.27 20.31 16.04
C GLU A 19 -14.56 20.48 16.85
N ASN A 20 -15.43 19.46 16.86
CA ASN A 20 -16.70 19.48 17.58
C ASN A 20 -16.55 19.59 19.11
N THR A 21 -15.45 19.07 19.65
CA THR A 21 -15.14 19.10 21.08
C THR A 21 -14.17 20.21 21.48
N GLN A 22 -13.76 21.05 20.53
CA GLN A 22 -12.74 22.08 20.73
C GLN A 22 -11.41 21.53 21.30
N THR A 23 -11.10 20.27 20.94
CA THR A 23 -9.87 19.60 21.34
C THR A 23 -8.78 19.87 20.30
N ALA A 24 -7.56 20.19 20.76
CA ALA A 24 -6.44 20.40 19.86
C ALA A 24 -6.10 19.11 19.07
N TYR A 25 -5.95 19.25 17.77
CA TYR A 25 -5.60 18.12 16.87
C TYR A 25 -4.17 18.24 16.39
N TYR A 26 -3.39 17.17 16.57
CA TYR A 26 -2.02 17.06 16.08
C TYR A 26 -1.87 15.80 15.23
N ARG A 27 -1.36 15.98 14.01
CA ARG A 27 -1.07 14.88 13.08
C ARG A 27 0.41 14.53 13.13
N VAL A 28 0.71 13.25 13.37
CA VAL A 28 2.06 12.70 13.25
C VAL A 28 2.17 11.98 11.92
N LEU A 29 3.05 12.45 11.06
CA LEU A 29 3.27 11.87 9.73
C LEU A 29 4.25 10.70 9.81
N ARG A 30 3.95 9.66 9.07
CA ARG A 30 4.91 8.59 8.79
C ARG A 30 5.88 9.08 7.72
N GLU A 31 7.17 8.83 7.94
CA GLU A 31 8.18 9.09 6.92
C GLU A 31 7.80 8.33 5.64
N ALA A 32 7.96 8.98 4.49
CA ALA A 32 7.82 8.33 3.19
C ALA A 32 8.91 7.25 3.02
N GLY A 33 8.66 6.29 2.14
CA GLY A 33 9.70 5.38 1.68
C GLY A 33 10.84 6.15 0.98
N GLU A 34 11.99 5.53 0.88
CA GLU A 34 13.10 6.09 0.10
C GLU A 34 12.73 6.07 -1.39
N HIS A 35 13.19 7.10 -2.12
CA HIS A 35 12.97 7.15 -3.56
C HIS A 35 13.82 6.07 -4.24
N GLU A 36 13.22 5.35 -5.19
CA GLU A 36 13.87 4.31 -5.98
C GLU A 36 13.76 4.66 -7.46
N ASP A 37 14.88 4.88 -8.10
CA ASP A 37 14.94 5.32 -9.52
C ASP A 37 14.39 4.29 -10.51
N ARG A 38 14.41 3.00 -10.15
CA ARG A 38 13.86 1.90 -10.95
C ARG A 38 12.36 1.67 -10.73
N ALA A 39 11.73 2.44 -9.84
CA ALA A 39 10.31 2.34 -9.56
C ALA A 39 9.48 3.29 -10.43
N VAL A 40 8.25 2.90 -10.68
CA VAL A 40 7.23 3.73 -11.32
C VAL A 40 6.32 4.29 -10.24
N TYR A 41 6.24 5.61 -10.12
CA TYR A 41 5.39 6.29 -9.16
C TYR A 41 4.11 6.76 -9.84
N VAL A 42 2.97 6.47 -9.25
CA VAL A 42 1.64 6.79 -9.77
C VAL A 42 0.75 7.35 -8.67
N ASP A 43 -0.18 8.22 -9.03
CA ASP A 43 -1.00 8.94 -8.06
C ASP A 43 -2.24 8.15 -7.61
N SER A 44 -2.64 7.10 -8.34
CA SER A 44 -3.84 6.34 -8.03
C SER A 44 -3.77 4.90 -8.54
N VAL A 45 -4.71 4.08 -8.06
CA VAL A 45 -4.92 2.71 -8.53
C VAL A 45 -5.26 2.68 -10.02
N GLN A 46 -6.08 3.62 -10.49
CA GLN A 46 -6.45 3.69 -11.90
C GLN A 46 -5.23 3.96 -12.78
N VAL A 47 -4.38 4.92 -12.41
CA VAL A 47 -3.14 5.22 -13.16
C VAL A 47 -2.19 4.02 -13.14
N ALA A 48 -2.13 3.26 -12.02
CA ALA A 48 -1.37 2.01 -11.96
C ALA A 48 -1.91 0.97 -12.93
N ALA A 49 -3.23 0.79 -12.99
CA ALA A 49 -3.89 -0.14 -13.91
C ALA A 49 -3.66 0.26 -15.38
N ASP A 50 -3.83 1.53 -15.71
CA ASP A 50 -3.61 2.06 -17.06
C ASP A 50 -2.16 1.88 -17.51
N TYR A 51 -1.19 2.12 -16.64
CA TYR A 51 0.22 1.85 -16.90
C TYR A 51 0.46 0.35 -17.17
N LEU A 52 -0.04 -0.51 -16.29
CA LEU A 52 0.16 -1.95 -16.40
C LEU A 52 -0.54 -2.55 -17.63
N ASP A 53 -1.67 -1.99 -18.06
CA ASP A 53 -2.38 -2.43 -19.27
C ASP A 53 -1.59 -2.21 -20.57
N GLN A 54 -0.63 -1.27 -20.56
CA GLN A 54 0.31 -1.03 -21.66
C GLN A 54 1.54 -1.94 -21.62
N THR A 55 1.65 -2.82 -20.62
CA THR A 55 2.83 -3.68 -20.39
C THR A 55 2.52 -5.16 -20.57
N GLN A 56 3.57 -5.98 -20.56
CA GLN A 56 3.49 -7.44 -20.63
C GLN A 56 4.08 -8.08 -19.37
N GLY A 57 3.55 -9.24 -18.97
CA GLY A 57 4.04 -10.04 -17.84
C GLY A 57 3.12 -9.98 -16.63
N ASN A 58 3.38 -10.85 -15.66
CA ASN A 58 2.59 -11.00 -14.47
C ASN A 58 2.85 -9.89 -13.44
N VAL A 59 1.88 -9.65 -12.60
CA VAL A 59 1.88 -8.58 -11.60
C VAL A 59 1.51 -9.12 -10.24
N LEU A 60 2.33 -8.88 -9.23
CA LEU A 60 2.00 -9.15 -7.84
C LEU A 60 1.34 -7.90 -7.21
N LEU A 61 0.05 -7.98 -6.91
CA LEU A 61 -0.68 -6.91 -6.22
C LEU A 61 -0.57 -7.08 -4.71
N THR A 62 -0.01 -6.08 -4.03
CA THR A 62 0.13 -6.03 -2.57
C THR A 62 -0.59 -4.84 -1.94
N THR A 63 -1.56 -4.29 -2.65
CA THR A 63 -2.34 -3.09 -2.28
C THR A 63 -3.47 -3.38 -1.28
N GLY A 64 -3.83 -4.67 -1.11
CA GLY A 64 -4.97 -5.11 -0.31
C GLY A 64 -6.26 -5.20 -1.13
N SER A 65 -7.28 -5.84 -0.55
CA SER A 65 -8.52 -6.19 -1.25
C SER A 65 -9.37 -5.00 -1.72
N LYS A 66 -9.32 -3.89 -1.00
CA LYS A 66 -10.14 -2.70 -1.31
C LYS A 66 -9.81 -2.07 -2.66
N GLU A 67 -8.59 -2.28 -3.15
CA GLU A 67 -8.10 -1.67 -4.39
C GLU A 67 -8.28 -2.58 -5.61
N LEU A 68 -8.61 -3.86 -5.43
CA LEU A 68 -8.62 -4.83 -6.52
C LEU A 68 -9.63 -4.49 -7.62
N ALA A 69 -10.77 -3.92 -7.26
CA ALA A 69 -11.77 -3.50 -8.26
C ALA A 69 -11.20 -2.51 -9.30
N GLY A 70 -10.24 -1.66 -8.92
CA GLY A 70 -9.60 -0.72 -9.84
C GLY A 70 -8.72 -1.37 -10.92
N PHE A 71 -8.35 -2.64 -10.74
CA PHE A 71 -7.55 -3.39 -11.72
C PHE A 71 -8.37 -4.30 -12.63
N THR A 72 -9.68 -4.49 -12.37
CA THR A 72 -10.52 -5.41 -13.14
C THR A 72 -10.83 -4.93 -14.57
N GLY A 73 -10.58 -3.66 -14.87
CA GLY A 73 -10.67 -3.10 -16.22
C GLY A 73 -9.49 -3.42 -17.14
N MET A 74 -8.39 -3.94 -16.59
CA MET A 74 -7.22 -4.30 -17.40
C MET A 74 -7.49 -5.53 -18.28
N LYS A 75 -6.86 -5.55 -19.45
CA LYS A 75 -6.91 -6.73 -20.33
C LYS A 75 -6.26 -7.92 -19.65
N ASP A 76 -6.94 -9.05 -19.71
CA ASP A 76 -6.43 -10.34 -19.20
C ASP A 76 -6.02 -10.30 -17.71
N TYR A 77 -6.66 -9.45 -16.91
CA TYR A 77 -6.31 -9.26 -15.50
C TYR A 77 -6.39 -10.58 -14.71
N GLN A 78 -7.34 -11.44 -15.02
CA GLN A 78 -7.56 -12.72 -14.33
C GLN A 78 -6.39 -13.69 -14.48
N ASN A 79 -5.61 -13.60 -15.58
CA ASN A 79 -4.46 -14.45 -15.83
C ASN A 79 -3.11 -13.77 -15.50
N ARG A 80 -3.09 -12.44 -15.47
CA ARG A 80 -1.86 -11.66 -15.22
C ARG A 80 -1.65 -11.25 -13.77
N LEU A 81 -2.76 -11.01 -13.04
CA LEU A 81 -2.68 -10.43 -11.69
C LEU A 81 -2.72 -11.51 -10.61
N TYR A 82 -1.80 -11.43 -9.68
CA TYR A 82 -1.72 -12.24 -8.47
C TYR A 82 -1.98 -11.35 -7.26
N ALA A 83 -3.17 -11.46 -6.68
CA ALA A 83 -3.61 -10.58 -5.61
C ALA A 83 -3.33 -11.19 -4.24
N ARG A 84 -2.47 -10.54 -3.46
CA ARG A 84 -2.23 -10.91 -2.07
C ARG A 84 -3.10 -10.07 -1.15
N VAL A 85 -3.99 -10.73 -0.42
CA VAL A 85 -4.99 -10.14 0.46
C VAL A 85 -5.01 -10.83 1.82
N LEU A 86 -5.73 -10.24 2.79
CA LEU A 86 -5.93 -10.90 4.08
C LEU A 86 -6.74 -12.19 3.91
N SER A 87 -6.33 -13.24 4.63
CA SER A 87 -6.96 -14.57 4.62
C SER A 87 -8.27 -14.62 5.44
N LEU A 88 -9.10 -13.58 5.37
CA LEU A 88 -10.40 -13.52 6.03
C LEU A 88 -11.49 -14.00 5.07
N PRO A 89 -12.45 -14.85 5.52
CA PRO A 89 -13.47 -15.42 4.63
C PRO A 89 -14.25 -14.39 3.81
N ASN A 90 -14.67 -13.29 4.42
CA ASN A 90 -15.38 -12.21 3.74
C ASN A 90 -14.50 -11.48 2.72
N VAL A 91 -13.21 -11.31 3.00
CA VAL A 91 -12.24 -10.71 2.06
C VAL A 91 -12.02 -11.64 0.87
N MET A 92 -11.76 -12.92 1.12
CA MET A 92 -11.56 -13.92 0.07
C MET A 92 -12.77 -14.02 -0.83
N LYS A 93 -13.99 -14.06 -0.27
CA LYS A 93 -15.24 -14.10 -1.02
C LYS A 93 -15.40 -12.86 -1.92
N ALA A 94 -15.22 -11.66 -1.37
CA ALA A 94 -15.32 -10.43 -2.14
C ALA A 94 -14.30 -10.35 -3.28
N CYS A 95 -13.09 -10.86 -3.08
CA CYS A 95 -12.08 -10.92 -4.14
C CYS A 95 -12.43 -11.95 -5.22
N ALA A 96 -13.02 -13.11 -4.86
CA ALA A 96 -13.48 -14.10 -5.81
C ALA A 96 -14.63 -13.55 -6.66
N GLU A 97 -15.54 -12.77 -6.08
CA GLU A 97 -16.63 -12.08 -6.82
C GLU A 97 -16.11 -11.07 -7.85
N LEU A 98 -14.88 -10.55 -7.65
CA LEU A 98 -14.16 -9.72 -8.63
C LEU A 98 -13.42 -10.55 -9.70
N GLY A 99 -13.49 -11.88 -9.67
CA GLY A 99 -12.85 -12.76 -10.63
C GLY A 99 -11.42 -13.17 -10.30
N PHE A 100 -10.92 -12.91 -9.08
CA PHE A 100 -9.64 -13.43 -8.61
C PHE A 100 -9.85 -14.82 -8.01
N GLU A 101 -9.31 -15.86 -8.66
CA GLU A 101 -9.53 -17.24 -8.28
C GLU A 101 -8.24 -18.07 -8.28
N GLY A 102 -8.27 -19.22 -7.60
CA GLY A 102 -7.19 -20.20 -7.61
C GLY A 102 -5.84 -19.57 -7.18
N LYS A 103 -4.81 -19.78 -7.98
CA LYS A 103 -3.45 -19.25 -7.72
C LYS A 103 -3.37 -17.72 -7.80
N HIS A 104 -4.34 -17.06 -8.42
CA HIS A 104 -4.40 -15.61 -8.58
C HIS A 104 -4.98 -14.89 -7.36
N LEU A 105 -5.50 -15.63 -6.37
CA LEU A 105 -5.97 -15.10 -5.09
C LEU A 105 -5.21 -15.72 -3.93
N ILE A 106 -4.33 -14.94 -3.31
CA ILE A 106 -3.39 -15.40 -2.28
C ILE A 106 -3.79 -14.81 -0.94
N GLY A 107 -4.42 -15.64 -0.09
CA GLY A 107 -4.84 -15.26 1.26
C GLY A 107 -3.71 -15.41 2.26
N MET A 108 -3.11 -14.31 2.72
CA MET A 108 -2.02 -14.31 3.69
C MET A 108 -2.10 -13.10 4.63
N GLN A 109 -1.58 -13.27 5.86
CA GLN A 109 -1.45 -12.19 6.83
C GLN A 109 0.02 -11.87 7.08
N GLY A 110 0.37 -10.59 6.98
CA GLY A 110 1.72 -10.09 7.26
C GLY A 110 2.12 -10.07 8.74
N PRO A 111 3.32 -9.61 9.05
CA PRO A 111 4.28 -8.95 8.15
C PRO A 111 4.95 -9.92 7.17
N PHE A 112 5.45 -9.38 6.05
CA PHE A 112 6.10 -10.16 4.99
C PHE A 112 7.55 -9.70 4.83
N SER A 113 8.49 -10.63 4.96
CA SER A 113 9.91 -10.35 4.75
C SER A 113 10.24 -10.13 3.26
N ARG A 114 11.45 -9.60 3.00
CA ARG A 114 11.99 -9.47 1.64
C ARG A 114 12.05 -10.83 0.94
N GLU A 115 12.54 -11.87 1.64
CA GLU A 115 12.70 -13.22 1.08
C GLU A 115 11.35 -13.81 0.64
N LEU A 116 10.30 -13.62 1.43
CA LEU A 116 8.97 -14.11 1.08
C LEU A 116 8.39 -13.34 -0.12
N ASN A 117 8.56 -12.02 -0.16
CA ASN A 117 8.15 -11.23 -1.31
C ASN A 117 8.90 -11.67 -2.58
N ALA A 118 10.22 -11.87 -2.50
CA ALA A 118 11.05 -12.36 -3.62
C ALA A 118 10.64 -13.77 -4.07
N ALA A 119 10.37 -14.68 -3.11
CA ALA A 119 9.90 -16.02 -3.42
C ALA A 119 8.57 -16.00 -4.20
N MET A 120 7.63 -15.13 -3.82
CA MET A 120 6.36 -14.98 -4.53
C MET A 120 6.54 -14.40 -5.95
N LEU A 121 7.40 -13.39 -6.10
CA LEU A 121 7.71 -12.81 -7.41
C LEU A 121 8.28 -13.88 -8.37
N ARG A 122 9.22 -14.69 -7.89
CA ARG A 122 9.80 -15.80 -8.67
C ARG A 122 8.78 -16.90 -8.96
N GLN A 123 7.99 -17.30 -7.95
CA GLN A 123 7.01 -18.38 -8.07
C GLN A 123 5.96 -18.10 -9.16
N TYR A 124 5.53 -16.85 -9.27
CA TYR A 124 4.51 -16.43 -10.21
C TYR A 124 5.07 -15.73 -11.47
N ASP A 125 6.38 -15.73 -11.66
CA ASP A 125 7.08 -15.04 -12.75
C ASP A 125 6.57 -13.59 -12.91
N CYS A 126 6.53 -12.86 -11.80
CA CYS A 126 6.02 -11.50 -11.78
C CYS A 126 7.09 -10.50 -12.23
N ARG A 127 6.78 -9.73 -13.26
CA ARG A 127 7.61 -8.61 -13.74
C ARG A 127 7.31 -7.29 -13.02
N TYR A 128 6.20 -7.21 -12.32
CA TYR A 128 5.77 -6.02 -11.61
C TYR A 128 5.34 -6.37 -10.20
N LEU A 129 5.63 -5.48 -9.25
CA LEU A 129 5.07 -5.51 -7.90
C LEU A 129 4.35 -4.19 -7.63
N VAL A 130 3.04 -4.22 -7.41
CA VAL A 130 2.28 -3.03 -7.05
C VAL A 130 2.14 -2.93 -5.55
N THR A 131 2.52 -1.79 -5.00
CA THR A 131 2.39 -1.49 -3.57
C THR A 131 1.95 -0.05 -3.35
N LYS A 132 1.51 0.24 -2.12
CA LYS A 132 1.24 1.61 -1.65
C LYS A 132 2.45 2.15 -0.90
N ASP A 133 2.70 3.47 -0.97
CA ASP A 133 3.67 4.12 -0.09
C ASP A 133 3.14 4.13 1.36
N THR A 134 3.35 3.03 2.06
CA THR A 134 2.95 2.88 3.46
C THR A 134 3.97 3.42 4.44
N GLY A 135 5.11 3.91 3.95
CA GLY A 135 6.26 4.31 4.73
C GLY A 135 7.04 3.13 5.32
N LYS A 136 8.14 3.44 6.01
CA LYS A 136 9.10 2.44 6.54
C LYS A 136 8.45 1.39 7.46
N ALA A 137 7.43 1.76 8.24
CA ALA A 137 6.79 0.85 9.21
C ALA A 137 5.84 -0.20 8.58
N GLY A 138 5.52 -0.13 7.28
CA GLY A 138 4.53 -1.00 6.63
C GLY A 138 5.12 -2.13 5.78
N GLY A 139 6.40 -2.50 5.96
CA GLY A 139 7.09 -3.47 5.10
C GLY A 139 7.23 -2.98 3.65
N PHE A 140 7.24 -1.67 3.47
CA PHE A 140 7.39 -1.05 2.16
C PHE A 140 8.75 -1.39 1.57
N GLN A 141 9.84 -1.15 2.33
CA GLN A 141 11.20 -1.38 1.86
C GLN A 141 11.45 -2.85 1.49
N ASP A 142 10.97 -3.81 2.30
CA ASP A 142 11.08 -5.25 1.99
C ASP A 142 10.45 -5.63 0.64
N LYS A 143 9.38 -4.95 0.23
CA LYS A 143 8.74 -5.17 -1.07
C LYS A 143 9.57 -4.58 -2.22
N ILE A 144 10.09 -3.37 -2.02
CA ILE A 144 10.93 -2.71 -3.03
C ILE A 144 12.22 -3.52 -3.24
N ASP A 145 12.92 -3.86 -2.16
CA ASP A 145 14.16 -4.64 -2.23
C ASP A 145 13.93 -6.01 -2.88
N ALA A 146 12.82 -6.68 -2.56
CA ALA A 146 12.45 -7.94 -3.19
C ALA A 146 12.18 -7.80 -4.69
N ALA A 147 11.49 -6.75 -5.11
CA ALA A 147 11.22 -6.49 -6.51
C ALA A 147 12.53 -6.25 -7.28
N LEU A 148 13.42 -5.41 -6.73
CA LEU A 148 14.71 -5.12 -7.34
C LEU A 148 15.63 -6.35 -7.41
N GLU A 149 15.62 -7.20 -6.39
CA GLU A 149 16.35 -8.48 -6.37
C GLU A 149 15.89 -9.46 -7.47
N CYS A 150 14.60 -9.38 -7.81
CA CYS A 150 13.98 -10.25 -8.82
C CYS A 150 13.91 -9.60 -10.22
N ASP A 151 14.56 -8.46 -10.45
CA ASP A 151 14.45 -7.66 -11.67
C ASP A 151 13.00 -7.31 -12.05
N ALA A 152 12.11 -7.27 -11.04
CA ALA A 152 10.75 -6.79 -11.19
C ALA A 152 10.68 -5.28 -10.96
N VAL A 153 9.76 -4.62 -11.66
CA VAL A 153 9.54 -3.17 -11.54
C VAL A 153 8.56 -2.88 -10.42
N PRO A 154 8.96 -2.15 -9.35
CA PRO A 154 8.02 -1.65 -8.36
C PRO A 154 7.12 -0.58 -8.98
N VAL A 155 5.79 -0.73 -8.82
CA VAL A 155 4.79 0.30 -9.15
C VAL A 155 4.22 0.80 -7.83
N ILE A 156 4.54 2.03 -7.49
CA ILE A 156 4.26 2.61 -6.18
C ILE A 156 3.11 3.60 -6.29
N ILE A 157 1.99 3.27 -5.66
CA ILE A 157 0.84 4.17 -5.57
C ILE A 157 1.12 5.17 -4.45
N GLY A 158 1.15 6.46 -4.79
CA GLY A 158 1.37 7.56 -3.87
C GLY A 158 0.26 7.71 -2.83
N ARG A 159 0.53 8.51 -1.80
CA ARG A 159 -0.45 8.76 -0.72
C ARG A 159 -1.62 9.58 -1.23
N PRO A 160 -2.87 9.24 -0.87
CA PRO A 160 -4.07 9.88 -1.42
C PRO A 160 -4.21 11.36 -1.00
N LEU A 161 -3.57 11.77 0.09
CA LEU A 161 -3.63 13.12 0.62
C LEU A 161 -2.22 13.66 0.86
N LYS A 162 -1.99 14.92 0.50
CA LYS A 162 -0.88 15.70 1.05
C LYS A 162 -1.28 16.07 2.48
N GLU A 163 -0.73 15.36 3.45
CA GLU A 163 -1.01 15.60 4.86
C GLU A 163 -0.03 16.63 5.41
N GLU A 164 -0.56 17.61 6.13
CA GLU A 164 0.22 18.51 6.97
C GLU A 164 0.30 17.94 8.38
N GLY A 165 1.49 17.94 8.98
CA GLY A 165 1.71 17.39 10.31
C GLY A 165 3.18 17.40 10.70
N MET A 166 3.47 16.83 11.85
CA MET A 166 4.81 16.75 12.43
C MET A 166 5.41 15.37 12.20
N SER A 167 6.73 15.31 12.03
CA SER A 167 7.47 14.05 12.18
C SER A 167 7.38 13.53 13.62
N VAL A 168 7.68 12.25 13.83
CA VAL A 168 7.76 11.68 15.20
C VAL A 168 8.73 12.47 16.08
N ARG A 169 9.85 12.92 15.53
CA ARG A 169 10.87 13.70 16.25
C ARG A 169 10.35 15.08 16.67
N GLU A 170 9.68 15.78 15.77
CA GLU A 170 9.08 17.09 16.04
C GLU A 170 7.94 16.96 17.06
N CYS A 171 7.11 15.93 16.94
CA CYS A 171 6.04 15.67 17.90
C CYS A 171 6.58 15.39 19.30
N LYS A 172 7.65 14.58 19.44
CA LYS A 172 8.30 14.34 20.73
C LYS A 172 8.81 15.64 21.36
N ARG A 173 9.52 16.45 20.57
CA ARG A 173 10.03 17.77 21.05
C ARG A 173 8.87 18.66 21.49
N PHE A 174 7.84 18.79 20.67
CA PHE A 174 6.65 19.58 20.98
C PHE A 174 5.98 19.15 22.30
N LEU A 175 5.80 17.83 22.51
CA LEU A 175 5.20 17.30 23.74
C LEU A 175 6.06 17.59 24.97
N THR A 176 7.40 17.45 24.87
CA THR A 176 8.32 17.77 25.97
C THR A 176 8.29 19.26 26.33
N GLU A 177 8.26 20.15 25.34
CA GLU A 177 8.27 21.60 25.55
C GLU A 177 6.93 22.13 26.12
N HIS A 178 5.81 21.54 25.72
CA HIS A 178 4.48 22.09 26.07
C HIS A 178 3.77 21.37 27.22
N PHE A 179 4.14 20.13 27.51
CA PHE A 179 3.47 19.30 28.53
C PHE A 179 4.42 18.78 29.62
N SER A 180 5.68 19.19 29.61
CA SER A 180 6.69 18.78 30.61
C SER A 180 6.81 17.26 30.78
N LEU A 181 6.73 16.50 29.67
CA LEU A 181 6.82 15.04 29.61
C LEU A 181 8.26 14.58 29.35
#